data_cde7758567f35a8d56f6796834513aed
#
_entry.id   cde7758567f35a8d56f6796834513aed
#
_cell.length_a   1.000
_cell.length_b   1.000
_cell.length_c   1.000
_cell.angle_alpha   90.00
_cell.angle_beta   90.00
_cell.angle_gamma   90.00
#
_symmetry.space_group_name_H-M   'P 1'
#
loop_
_entity.id
_entity.type
_entity.pdbx_description
1 polymer ?
#
loop_
_entity_poly.entity_id
_entity_poly.type
_entity_poly.pdbx_seq_one_letter_code
_entity_poly.pdbx_strand_id
1 'polypeptide(L)'
;MIVGQTLFSVRKGTEHRAEKALQDLDGMFEQVAGHVDHRILRSFGMSPLASALKDEAGEATLGDIHYVVQSEWESLESHDAFYRSEALQRVYAVLSSILTSGPYEVLYDSVTWRRERTGVGV
;
A
#
# COMPACT_ATOMS: atom_id res chain seq x y z
N MET A 1 10.72 -2.58 -13.90
CA MET A 1 9.86 -1.79 -13.02
C MET A 1 9.87 -2.41 -11.64
N ILE A 2 9.97 -1.59 -10.62
CA ILE A 2 9.95 -2.03 -9.23
C ILE A 2 8.57 -1.75 -8.66
N VAL A 3 8.00 -2.72 -7.98
CA VAL A 3 6.71 -2.55 -7.29
C VAL A 3 6.95 -2.69 -5.79
N GLY A 4 6.53 -1.70 -5.02
CA GLY A 4 6.59 -1.75 -3.57
C GLY A 4 5.19 -1.83 -2.98
N GLN A 5 5.04 -2.61 -1.92
CA GLN A 5 3.81 -2.61 -1.14
C GLN A 5 4.16 -2.35 0.32
N THR A 6 3.72 -1.21 0.82
CA THR A 6 3.86 -0.88 2.23
C THR A 6 2.58 -1.28 2.92
N LEU A 7 2.72 -2.06 3.98
CA LEU A 7 1.58 -2.58 4.71
C LEU A 7 1.61 -2.04 6.13
N PHE A 8 0.47 -1.60 6.61
CA PHE A 8 0.31 -1.22 8.00
C PHE A 8 -1.15 -1.34 8.41
N SER A 9 -1.38 -1.38 9.70
CA SER A 9 -2.72 -1.46 10.24
C SER A 9 -2.90 -0.41 11.33
N VAL A 10 -4.12 0.08 11.46
CA VAL A 10 -4.48 1.06 12.49
C VAL A 10 -5.67 0.53 13.29
N ARG A 11 -5.85 1.08 14.49
CA ARG A 11 -7.00 0.72 15.30
C ARG A 11 -8.29 1.11 14.61
N LYS A 12 -9.25 0.22 14.68
CA LYS A 12 -10.59 0.49 14.19
C LYS A 12 -11.13 1.76 14.84
N GLY A 13 -11.69 2.62 14.04
CA GLY A 13 -12.17 3.92 14.51
C GLY A 13 -11.19 5.07 14.27
N THR A 14 -9.96 4.78 13.85
CA THR A 14 -8.96 5.82 13.57
C THR A 14 -8.72 6.04 12.08
N GLU A 15 -9.57 5.46 11.23
CA GLU A 15 -9.41 5.53 9.77
C GLU A 15 -9.33 6.95 9.26
N HIS A 16 -10.13 7.84 9.84
CA HIS A 16 -10.14 9.24 9.43
C HIS A 16 -8.75 9.88 9.57
N ARG A 17 -8.09 9.61 10.70
CA ARG A 17 -6.75 10.15 10.95
C ARG A 17 -5.71 9.54 10.01
N ALA A 18 -5.82 8.24 9.78
CA ALA A 18 -4.92 7.55 8.86
C ALA A 18 -5.07 8.10 7.44
N GLU A 19 -6.30 8.25 6.99
CA GLU A 19 -6.55 8.65 5.61
C GLU A 19 -6.19 10.11 5.35
N LYS A 20 -6.22 10.94 6.37
CA LYS A 20 -5.73 12.30 6.23
C LYS A 20 -4.24 12.33 5.93
N ALA A 21 -3.45 11.51 6.64
CA ALA A 21 -2.03 11.39 6.37
C ALA A 21 -1.77 10.77 5.00
N LEU A 22 -2.58 9.78 4.61
CA LEU A 22 -2.43 9.12 3.33
C LEU A 22 -2.80 10.03 2.15
N GLN A 23 -3.68 11.00 2.35
CA GLN A 23 -3.95 12.00 1.33
C GLN A 23 -2.73 12.87 1.06
N ASP A 24 -1.97 13.20 2.10
CA ASP A 24 -0.72 13.93 1.93
C ASP A 24 0.28 13.08 1.14
N LEU A 25 0.37 11.80 1.45
CA LEU A 25 1.22 10.87 0.73
C LEU A 25 0.84 10.79 -0.74
N ASP A 26 -0.45 10.70 -1.03
CA ASP A 26 -0.96 10.65 -2.39
C ASP A 26 -0.47 11.84 -3.21
N GLY A 27 -0.55 13.02 -2.65
CA GLY A 27 -0.07 14.23 -3.31
C GLY A 27 1.45 14.25 -3.50
N MET A 28 2.19 13.67 -2.57
CA MET A 28 3.65 13.62 -2.66
C MET A 28 4.14 12.76 -3.82
N PHE A 29 3.49 11.64 -4.08
CA PHE A 29 3.88 10.76 -5.18
C PHE A 29 3.88 11.46 -6.52
N GLU A 30 2.97 12.38 -6.73
CA GLU A 30 2.84 13.07 -8.01
C GLU A 30 4.03 13.93 -8.38
N GLN A 31 4.88 14.23 -7.43
CA GLN A 31 6.00 15.14 -7.62
C GLN A 31 7.35 14.45 -7.57
N VAL A 32 7.36 13.14 -7.50
CA VAL A 32 8.61 12.41 -7.31
C VAL A 32 9.12 11.85 -8.62
N ALA A 33 10.39 12.16 -8.92
CA ALA A 33 11.02 11.65 -10.12
C ALA A 33 11.14 10.12 -10.04
N GLY A 34 10.83 9.45 -11.13
CA GLY A 34 10.91 7.99 -11.19
C GLY A 34 9.69 7.26 -10.69
N HIS A 35 8.72 7.97 -10.13
CA HIS A 35 7.42 7.39 -9.78
C HIS A 35 6.60 7.15 -11.06
N VAL A 36 6.03 5.97 -11.18
CA VAL A 36 5.23 5.60 -12.35
C VAL A 36 3.74 5.64 -12.01
N ASP A 37 3.35 4.97 -10.94
CA ASP A 37 1.95 4.92 -10.53
C ASP A 37 1.88 4.49 -9.06
N HIS A 38 0.74 4.71 -8.43
CA HIS A 38 0.53 4.27 -7.06
C HIS A 38 -0.95 4.04 -6.79
N ARG A 39 -1.21 3.31 -5.72
CA ARG A 39 -2.55 3.01 -5.29
C ARG A 39 -2.54 2.84 -3.78
N ILE A 40 -3.51 3.45 -3.11
CA ILE A 40 -3.66 3.32 -1.66
C ILE A 40 -4.98 2.60 -1.42
N LEU A 41 -4.92 1.48 -0.70
CA LEU A 41 -6.06 0.60 -0.50
C LEU A 41 -6.36 0.45 0.99
N ARG A 42 -7.64 0.38 1.32
CA ARG A 42 -8.11 0.14 2.68
C ARG A 42 -8.92 -1.14 2.70
N SER A 43 -8.67 -1.98 3.70
CA SER A 43 -9.45 -3.20 3.87
C SER A 43 -10.87 -2.89 4.28
N PHE A 44 -11.83 -3.67 3.81
CA PHE A 44 -13.20 -3.58 4.27
C PHE A 44 -13.78 -4.94 4.66
N GLY A 45 -13.07 -6.01 4.40
CA GLY A 45 -13.54 -7.34 4.74
C GLY A 45 -12.57 -8.42 4.32
N MET A 46 -12.89 -9.63 4.67
CA MET A 46 -12.10 -10.81 4.31
C MET A 46 -12.79 -11.56 3.18
N SER A 47 -11.96 -12.08 2.27
CA SER A 47 -12.45 -13.00 1.26
C SER A 47 -12.72 -14.36 1.87
N PRO A 48 -13.70 -15.13 1.38
CA PRO A 48 -13.93 -16.50 1.84
C PRO A 48 -12.87 -17.49 1.35
N LEU A 49 -11.86 -17.03 0.64
CA LEU A 49 -10.86 -17.91 0.04
C LEU A 49 -10.19 -18.86 1.04
N ALA A 50 -9.81 -18.32 2.19
CA ALA A 50 -9.14 -19.14 3.19
C ALA A 50 -10.04 -20.25 3.72
N SER A 51 -11.30 -19.95 3.99
CA SER A 51 -12.29 -20.93 4.44
C SER A 51 -12.55 -21.97 3.36
N ALA A 52 -12.65 -21.55 2.12
CA ALA A 52 -12.87 -22.46 1.00
C ALA A 52 -11.73 -23.45 0.83
N LEU A 53 -10.48 -22.95 0.97
CA LEU A 53 -9.31 -23.80 0.82
C LEU A 53 -9.13 -24.77 1.97
N LYS A 54 -9.59 -24.41 3.16
CA LYS A 54 -9.44 -25.25 4.36
C LYS A 54 -10.67 -26.05 4.68
N ASP A 55 -11.71 -25.91 3.88
CA ASP A 55 -13.00 -26.56 4.13
C ASP A 55 -13.51 -26.23 5.55
N GLU A 56 -13.29 -25.01 5.98
CA GLU A 56 -13.74 -24.54 7.27
C GLU A 56 -14.87 -23.54 7.09
N ALA A 57 -15.92 -23.76 7.82
CA ALA A 57 -17.00 -22.80 7.89
C ALA A 57 -16.70 -21.86 9.03
N GLY A 58 -16.02 -20.81 8.79
CA GLY A 58 -15.68 -19.86 9.82
C GLY A 58 -15.79 -18.44 9.31
N GLU A 59 -16.17 -17.54 10.18
CA GLU A 59 -16.11 -16.14 9.86
C GLU A 59 -14.74 -15.62 10.25
N ALA A 60 -13.98 -15.15 9.27
CA ALA A 60 -12.77 -14.42 9.55
C ALA A 60 -13.15 -12.96 9.59
N THR A 61 -12.87 -12.31 10.69
CA THR A 61 -13.12 -10.88 10.83
C THR A 61 -11.81 -10.13 10.92
N LEU A 62 -11.79 -8.93 10.35
CA LEU A 62 -10.65 -8.04 10.50
C LEU A 62 -10.85 -7.26 11.79
N GLY A 63 -9.92 -7.39 12.72
CA GLY A 63 -9.98 -6.64 13.98
C GLY A 63 -9.58 -5.19 13.77
N ASP A 64 -8.55 -4.97 12.97
CA ASP A 64 -8.02 -3.64 12.69
C ASP A 64 -8.27 -3.29 11.23
N ILE A 65 -7.98 -2.04 10.89
CA ILE A 65 -8.09 -1.60 9.51
C ILE A 65 -6.70 -1.71 8.88
N HIS A 66 -6.61 -2.45 7.79
CA HIS A 66 -5.36 -2.68 7.08
C HIS A 66 -5.27 -1.78 5.86
N TYR A 67 -4.08 -1.23 5.66
CA TYR A 67 -3.80 -0.39 4.50
C TYR A 67 -2.65 -0.97 3.70
N VAL A 68 -2.74 -0.81 2.40
CA VAL A 68 -1.66 -1.13 1.48
C VAL A 68 -1.39 0.11 0.64
N VAL A 69 -0.15 0.55 0.63
CA VAL A 69 0.30 1.59 -0.28
C VAL A 69 1.14 0.89 -1.33
N GLN A 70 0.61 0.75 -2.52
CA GLN A 70 1.31 0.12 -3.62
C GLN A 70 1.87 1.21 -4.51
N SER A 71 3.15 1.11 -4.83
CA SER A 71 3.82 2.10 -5.68
C SER A 71 4.67 1.40 -6.73
N GLU A 72 4.77 2.01 -7.89
CA GLU A 72 5.54 1.51 -9.01
C GLU A 72 6.61 2.54 -9.38
N TRP A 73 7.81 2.07 -9.63
CA TRP A 73 8.99 2.90 -9.80
C TRP A 73 9.80 2.48 -11.01
N GLU A 74 10.40 3.44 -11.67
CA GLU A 74 11.28 3.18 -12.80
C GLU A 74 12.55 2.45 -12.37
N SER A 75 13.01 2.71 -11.15
CA SER A 75 14.24 2.12 -10.63
C SER A 75 14.19 2.01 -9.11
N LEU A 76 15.02 1.11 -8.58
CA LEU A 76 15.19 0.98 -7.14
C LEU A 76 15.77 2.25 -6.55
N GLU A 77 16.64 2.92 -7.27
CA GLU A 77 17.25 4.16 -6.80
C GLU A 77 16.20 5.24 -6.55
N SER A 78 15.26 5.42 -7.46
CA SER A 78 14.18 6.39 -7.30
C SER A 78 13.29 6.04 -6.11
N HIS A 79 12.96 4.77 -5.97
CA HIS A 79 12.19 4.26 -4.83
C HIS A 79 12.92 4.58 -3.52
N ASP A 80 14.18 4.22 -3.41
CA ASP A 80 14.94 4.38 -2.17
C ASP A 80 15.09 5.86 -1.79
N ALA A 81 15.30 6.72 -2.77
CA ALA A 81 15.42 8.15 -2.53
C ALA A 81 14.15 8.71 -1.89
N PHE A 82 12.99 8.30 -2.40
CA PHE A 82 11.72 8.74 -1.83
C PHE A 82 11.51 8.21 -0.42
N TYR A 83 11.79 6.92 -0.21
CA TYR A 83 11.54 6.29 1.09
C TYR A 83 12.55 6.69 2.17
N ARG A 84 13.64 7.36 1.80
CA ARG A 84 14.57 7.99 2.76
C ARG A 84 14.23 9.44 3.03
N SER A 85 13.27 10.02 2.31
CA SER A 85 12.98 11.44 2.44
C SER A 85 12.35 11.75 3.81
N GLU A 86 12.65 12.92 4.33
CA GLU A 86 12.05 13.38 5.58
C GLU A 86 10.55 13.56 5.43
N ALA A 87 10.11 13.98 4.26
CA ALA A 87 8.69 14.19 4.00
C ALA A 87 7.89 12.90 4.19
N LEU A 88 8.40 11.79 3.67
CA LEU A 88 7.73 10.50 3.85
C LEU A 88 7.77 10.06 5.30
N GLN A 89 8.92 10.23 5.95
CA GLN A 89 9.05 9.86 7.35
C GLN A 89 8.07 10.64 8.23
N ARG A 90 7.81 11.90 7.91
CA ARG A 90 6.82 12.69 8.65
C ARG A 90 5.41 12.14 8.47
N VAL A 91 5.06 11.67 7.28
CA VAL A 91 3.75 11.06 7.05
C VAL A 91 3.56 9.85 7.97
N TYR A 92 4.53 8.96 8.01
CA TYR A 92 4.43 7.76 8.84
C TYR A 92 4.54 8.07 10.34
N ALA A 93 5.27 9.13 10.71
CA ALA A 93 5.35 9.55 12.10
C ALA A 93 3.98 9.99 12.64
N VAL A 94 3.16 10.63 11.80
CA VAL A 94 1.80 11.03 12.19
C VAL A 94 0.95 9.80 12.52
N LEU A 95 1.22 8.67 11.87
CA LEU A 95 0.46 7.45 12.09
C LEU A 95 0.88 6.70 13.35
N SER A 96 2.03 7.01 13.93
CA SER A 96 2.64 6.22 15.00
C SER A 96 1.74 5.95 16.19
N SER A 97 0.88 6.91 16.55
CA SER A 97 0.00 6.77 17.72
C SER A 97 -1.22 5.89 17.45
N ILE A 98 -1.51 5.56 16.21
CA ILE A 98 -2.69 4.76 15.86
C ILE A 98 -2.32 3.42 15.20
N LEU A 99 -1.04 3.18 14.94
CA LEU A 99 -0.60 1.93 14.34
C LEU A 99 -0.78 0.75 15.28
N THR A 100 -1.27 -0.35 14.75
CA THR A 100 -1.30 -1.63 15.45
C THR A 100 -0.31 -2.61 14.84
N SER A 101 0.12 -2.36 13.60
CA SER A 101 1.10 -3.19 12.90
C SER A 101 1.76 -2.37 11.80
N GLY A 102 3.02 -2.63 11.55
CA GLY A 102 3.78 -1.95 10.49
C GLY A 102 4.22 -0.55 10.90
N PRO A 103 4.64 0.28 9.94
CA PRO A 103 4.68 -0.06 8.52
C PRO A 103 5.88 -0.94 8.15
N TYR A 104 5.70 -1.76 7.16
CA TYR A 104 6.80 -2.46 6.51
C TYR A 104 6.52 -2.58 5.03
N GLU A 105 7.57 -2.63 4.23
CA GLU A 105 7.41 -2.68 2.79
C GLU A 105 8.10 -3.90 2.20
N VAL A 106 7.43 -4.53 1.25
CA VAL A 106 7.98 -5.61 0.45
C VAL A 106 8.13 -5.11 -0.98
N LEU A 107 9.26 -5.39 -1.58
CA LEU A 107 9.52 -5.05 -2.97
C LEU A 107 9.32 -6.27 -3.83
N TYR A 108 8.74 -6.07 -5.00
CA TYR A 108 8.36 -7.15 -5.90
C TYR A 108 8.87 -6.92 -7.31
N ASP A 109 9.23 -8.02 -7.95
CA ASP A 109 9.38 -8.07 -9.39
C ASP A 109 8.12 -8.68 -9.96
N SER A 110 7.86 -8.40 -11.22
CA SER A 110 6.71 -8.99 -11.88
C SER A 110 6.99 -10.44 -12.28
N VAL A 111 6.14 -11.34 -11.88
CA VAL A 111 6.21 -12.75 -12.31
C VAL A 111 5.50 -12.91 -13.64
N THR A 112 4.37 -12.22 -13.78
CA THR A 112 3.66 -12.17 -15.04
C THR A 112 3.59 -10.73 -15.47
N TRP A 113 3.91 -10.47 -16.72
CA TRP A 113 3.89 -9.12 -17.24
C TRP A 113 2.74 -8.98 -18.21
N ARG A 114 1.85 -8.07 -17.91
CA ARG A 114 0.79 -7.74 -18.84
C ARG A 114 1.14 -6.43 -19.51
N ARG A 115 1.35 -6.50 -20.79
CA ARG A 115 1.64 -5.30 -21.53
C ARG A 115 0.46 -4.35 -21.47
N GLU A 116 0.80 -3.09 -21.38
CA GLU A 116 -0.18 -2.08 -21.39
C GLU A 116 -1.07 -2.17 -22.59
N ARG A 117 -2.34 -1.89 -22.40
CA ARG A 117 -3.29 -2.08 -23.44
C ARG A 117 -3.65 -0.85 -24.21
N THR A 118 -2.92 0.16 -24.07
CA THR A 118 -3.25 1.38 -24.69
C THR A 118 -3.15 1.26 -26.15
N GLY A 119 -4.21 1.27 -26.72
CA GLY A 119 -4.25 1.36 -28.11
C GLY A 119 -3.69 0.26 -28.85
N VAL A 120 -3.22 -0.61 -28.20
CA VAL A 120 -2.65 -1.56 -28.85
C VAL A 120 -3.59 -2.52 -29.14
N GLY A 121 -4.36 -2.29 -29.35
CA GLY A 121 -5.17 -3.08 -29.64
C GLY A 121 -5.16 -4.23 -29.31
N VAL A 122 -4.98 -3.94 -28.88
CA VAL A 122 -5.18 -4.84 -28.87
C VAL A 122 -5.94 -5.34 -29.14
#